data_5e7b7a9153bc7f437d326c791326ea4a
#
_entry.id   5e7b7a9153bc7f437d326c791326ea4a
#
_cell.length_a   1.000
_cell.length_b   1.000
_cell.length_c   1.000
_cell.angle_alpha   90.00
_cell.angle_beta   90.00
_cell.angle_gamma   90.00
#
_symmetry.space_group_name_H-M   'P 1'
#
loop_
_entity.id
_entity.type
_entity.pdbx_description
1 polymer ?
#
loop_
_entity_poly.entity_id
_entity_poly.type
_entity_poly.pdbx_seq_one_letter_code
_entity_poly.pdbx_strand_id
1 'polypeptide(L)'
;MKRCVGLLLILLLLMVAVGMWQLQRSARPFDPAFIRLSALEIAQLPLATRFDHPMGSEHGALTYNAQLFRLNRHLGDDLNGIGGLNSDLGDPVYAAGFGRVVYAGEPDPSWGKMIILAHRVPDPENPAQVRVIQTVYAHLQEMFVRPDQLIQRGEKIGTVGSADGRYLAHLHFEVREGPYVNPGVGYASSPLNRLSPETFLLQHRGAEATLLNPAPR
;
A
#
# COMPACT_ATOMS: atom_id res chain seq x y z
N MET A 1 12.62 -42.01 -46.76
CA MET A 1 11.44 -41.41 -46.09
C MET A 1 11.45 -41.58 -44.57
N LYS A 2 11.59 -42.76 -43.98
CA LYS A 2 11.53 -42.98 -42.51
C LYS A 2 12.56 -42.19 -41.70
N ARG A 3 13.79 -41.93 -42.21
CA ARG A 3 14.83 -41.16 -41.54
C ARG A 3 14.54 -39.65 -41.52
N CYS A 4 13.89 -39.07 -42.52
CA CYS A 4 13.51 -37.65 -42.56
C CYS A 4 12.36 -37.34 -41.59
N VAL A 5 11.42 -38.27 -41.44
CA VAL A 5 10.28 -38.11 -40.53
C VAL A 5 10.76 -38.10 -39.05
N GLY A 6 11.74 -38.98 -38.72
CA GLY A 6 12.35 -39.01 -37.39
C GLY A 6 13.09 -37.71 -37.03
N LEU A 7 13.81 -37.14 -38.02
CA LEU A 7 14.55 -35.87 -37.79
C LEU A 7 13.58 -34.70 -37.58
N LEU A 8 12.47 -34.64 -38.30
CA LEU A 8 11.43 -33.61 -38.16
C LEU A 8 10.74 -33.69 -36.80
N LEU A 9 10.46 -34.90 -36.29
CA LEU A 9 9.88 -35.11 -34.97
C LEU A 9 10.80 -34.67 -33.86
N ILE A 10 12.12 -34.95 -33.96
CA ILE A 10 13.11 -34.53 -32.99
C ILE A 10 13.22 -32.99 -32.96
N LEU A 11 13.23 -32.33 -34.14
CA LEU A 11 13.28 -30.86 -34.20
C LEU A 11 12.01 -30.22 -33.62
N LEU A 12 10.86 -30.82 -33.83
CA LEU A 12 9.59 -30.33 -33.25
C LEU A 12 9.60 -30.46 -31.72
N LEU A 13 10.06 -31.59 -31.19
CA LEU A 13 10.19 -31.79 -29.74
C LEU A 13 11.19 -30.83 -29.09
N LEU A 14 12.32 -30.54 -29.78
CA LEU A 14 13.28 -29.57 -29.33
C LEU A 14 12.71 -28.15 -29.34
N MET A 15 11.95 -27.77 -30.36
CA MET A 15 11.27 -26.44 -30.38
C MET A 15 10.23 -26.31 -29.29
N VAL A 16 9.44 -27.37 -29.02
CA VAL A 16 8.47 -27.38 -27.91
C VAL A 16 9.19 -27.29 -26.55
N ALA A 17 10.28 -28.04 -26.38
CA ALA A 17 11.06 -28.00 -25.13
C ALA A 17 11.72 -26.63 -24.90
N VAL A 18 12.27 -26.01 -25.95
CA VAL A 18 12.85 -24.65 -25.89
C VAL A 18 11.75 -23.62 -25.62
N GLY A 19 10.59 -23.76 -26.24
CA GLY A 19 9.44 -22.90 -26.00
C GLY A 19 8.92 -23.00 -24.56
N MET A 20 8.79 -24.20 -24.01
CA MET A 20 8.42 -24.45 -22.62
C MET A 20 9.49 -23.91 -21.64
N TRP A 21 10.79 -24.09 -21.96
CA TRP A 21 11.87 -23.56 -21.14
C TRP A 21 11.94 -22.02 -21.15
N GLN A 22 11.64 -21.38 -22.29
CA GLN A 22 11.51 -19.92 -22.38
C GLN A 22 10.29 -19.41 -21.62
N LEU A 23 9.15 -20.12 -21.68
CA LEU A 23 7.96 -19.80 -20.90
C LEU A 23 8.20 -19.94 -19.40
N GLN A 24 8.93 -20.95 -18.97
CA GLN A 24 9.34 -21.11 -17.56
C GLN A 24 10.37 -20.06 -17.10
N ARG A 25 11.25 -19.60 -18.00
CA ARG A 25 12.21 -18.52 -17.69
C ARG A 25 11.58 -17.12 -17.66
N SER A 26 10.54 -16.91 -18.44
CA SER A 26 9.79 -15.64 -18.44
C SER A 26 8.78 -15.55 -17.29
N ALA A 27 8.39 -16.67 -16.67
CA ALA A 27 7.73 -16.67 -15.38
C ALA A 27 8.76 -16.20 -14.34
N ARG A 28 8.77 -14.89 -14.02
CA ARG A 28 9.49 -14.40 -12.84
C ARG A 28 9.05 -15.26 -11.67
N PRO A 29 9.99 -15.71 -10.79
CA PRO A 29 9.59 -16.46 -9.61
C PRO A 29 8.48 -15.66 -8.93
N PHE A 30 7.34 -16.32 -8.69
CA PHE A 30 6.21 -15.71 -8.00
C PHE A 30 6.69 -15.36 -6.59
N ASP A 31 6.84 -14.07 -6.32
CA ASP A 31 7.05 -13.59 -4.96
C ASP A 31 5.71 -13.80 -4.23
N PRO A 32 5.64 -14.68 -3.22
CA PRO A 32 4.39 -14.94 -2.50
C PRO A 32 3.85 -13.68 -1.79
N ALA A 33 4.69 -12.65 -1.58
CA ALA A 33 4.25 -11.35 -1.09
C ALA A 33 3.70 -10.43 -2.20
N PHE A 34 3.78 -10.83 -3.47
CA PHE A 34 3.29 -10.08 -4.60
C PHE A 34 1.96 -10.65 -5.08
N ILE A 35 0.89 -9.91 -4.83
CA ILE A 35 -0.48 -10.27 -5.20
C ILE A 35 -0.99 -9.23 -6.20
N ARG A 36 -1.64 -9.68 -7.27
CA ARG A 36 -2.46 -8.83 -8.13
C ARG A 36 -3.92 -9.10 -7.84
N LEU A 37 -4.64 -8.10 -7.35
CA LEU A 37 -6.08 -8.21 -7.17
C LEU A 37 -6.76 -8.47 -8.51
N SER A 38 -7.60 -9.50 -8.56
CA SER A 38 -8.44 -9.83 -9.71
C SER A 38 -9.57 -8.81 -9.87
N ALA A 39 -10.21 -8.79 -11.03
CA ALA A 39 -11.36 -7.90 -11.27
C ALA A 39 -12.50 -8.15 -10.27
N LEU A 40 -12.71 -9.40 -9.84
CA LEU A 40 -13.72 -9.74 -8.84
C LEU A 40 -13.36 -9.18 -7.45
N GLU A 41 -12.12 -9.37 -7.01
CA GLU A 41 -11.65 -8.81 -5.73
C GLU A 41 -11.74 -7.29 -5.73
N ILE A 42 -11.34 -6.62 -6.84
CA ILE A 42 -11.48 -5.17 -6.99
C ILE A 42 -12.96 -4.75 -6.89
N ALA A 43 -13.87 -5.45 -7.56
CA ALA A 43 -15.30 -5.14 -7.51
C ALA A 43 -15.88 -5.28 -6.09
N GLN A 44 -15.30 -6.14 -5.25
CA GLN A 44 -15.69 -6.38 -3.87
C GLN A 44 -15.01 -5.47 -2.85
N LEU A 45 -14.00 -4.68 -3.26
CA LEU A 45 -13.41 -3.68 -2.36
C LEU A 45 -14.45 -2.65 -1.95
N PRO A 46 -14.40 -2.15 -0.70
CA PRO A 46 -15.30 -1.10 -0.26
C PRO A 46 -15.02 0.22 -0.99
N LEU A 47 -16.08 1.01 -1.21
CA LEU A 47 -15.97 2.35 -1.76
C LEU A 47 -15.59 3.31 -0.62
N ALA A 48 -14.42 3.94 -0.72
CA ALA A 48 -13.93 4.95 0.20
C ALA A 48 -14.00 6.32 -0.47
N THR A 49 -14.78 7.22 0.09
CA THR A 49 -14.94 8.60 -0.40
C THR A 49 -14.27 9.62 0.50
N ARG A 50 -13.83 9.20 1.69
CA ARG A 50 -13.17 10.03 2.69
C ARG A 50 -11.98 9.30 3.30
N PHE A 51 -10.91 10.07 3.54
CA PHE A 51 -9.71 9.60 4.21
C PHE A 51 -9.29 10.60 5.30
N ASP A 52 -8.83 10.05 6.43
CA ASP A 52 -8.34 10.80 7.58
C ASP A 52 -6.87 10.48 7.87
N HIS A 53 -6.28 11.28 8.73
CA HIS A 53 -4.91 11.06 9.19
C HIS A 53 -4.83 9.73 9.98
N PRO A 54 -3.80 8.89 9.76
CA PRO A 54 -3.69 7.58 10.42
C PRO A 54 -3.20 7.65 11.87
N MET A 55 -2.73 8.81 12.34
CA MET A 55 -2.24 9.03 13.70
C MET A 55 -2.82 10.32 14.31
N GLY A 56 -2.81 10.38 15.63
CA GLY A 56 -3.29 11.53 16.41
C GLY A 56 -4.81 11.58 16.38
N SER A 57 -5.36 12.58 15.73
CA SER A 57 -6.78 12.74 15.49
C SER A 57 -7.09 12.62 14.01
N GLU A 58 -8.35 12.74 13.67
CA GLU A 58 -8.86 12.83 12.29
C GLU A 58 -8.10 13.84 11.40
N HIS A 59 -7.52 14.88 12.00
CA HIS A 59 -6.73 15.91 11.32
C HIS A 59 -5.21 15.83 11.63
N GLY A 60 -4.75 14.76 12.28
CA GLY A 60 -3.35 14.58 12.66
C GLY A 60 -2.87 15.56 13.74
N ALA A 61 -3.77 16.00 14.65
CA ALA A 61 -3.37 16.86 15.76
C ALA A 61 -2.30 16.20 16.64
N LEU A 62 -1.34 16.99 17.11
CA LEU A 62 -0.20 16.54 17.90
C LEU A 62 0.72 15.55 17.17
N THR A 63 0.73 15.60 15.84
CA THR A 63 1.66 14.85 15.00
C THR A 63 2.42 15.77 14.06
N TYR A 64 3.55 15.30 13.54
CA TYR A 64 4.29 15.97 12.48
C TYR A 64 4.88 14.93 11.53
N ASN A 65 5.19 15.36 10.32
CA ASN A 65 5.85 14.53 9.31
C ASN A 65 7.36 14.76 9.39
N ALA A 66 8.10 13.79 9.92
CA ALA A 66 9.55 13.87 10.10
C ALA A 66 10.31 13.67 8.79
N GLN A 67 9.77 12.86 7.87
CA GLN A 67 10.34 12.66 6.54
C GLN A 67 9.22 12.60 5.50
N LEU A 68 9.11 13.68 4.73
CA LEU A 68 8.11 13.85 3.68
C LEU A 68 8.33 12.89 2.49
N PHE A 69 7.25 12.56 1.82
CA PHE A 69 7.27 11.88 0.53
C PHE A 69 8.21 12.60 -0.44
N ARG A 70 9.09 11.83 -1.09
CA ARG A 70 10.15 12.27 -2.02
C ARG A 70 11.35 12.98 -1.38
N LEU A 71 11.32 13.32 -0.11
CA LEU A 71 12.54 13.76 0.58
C LEU A 71 13.55 12.59 0.63
N ASN A 72 14.76 12.79 0.07
CA ASN A 72 15.78 11.74 -0.04
C ASN A 72 15.28 10.46 -0.73
N ARG A 73 14.40 10.57 -1.72
CA ARG A 73 13.80 9.45 -2.48
C ARG A 73 12.84 8.59 -1.65
N HIS A 74 12.38 9.05 -0.50
CA HIS A 74 11.41 8.39 0.36
C HIS A 74 10.06 8.18 -0.36
N LEU A 75 9.41 7.04 -0.17
CA LEU A 75 8.19 6.67 -0.88
C LEU A 75 6.92 6.76 -0.03
N GLY A 76 7.03 7.28 1.17
CA GLY A 76 5.93 7.55 2.10
C GLY A 76 6.15 8.83 2.89
N ASP A 77 5.36 8.98 3.92
CA ASP A 77 5.51 9.98 4.97
C ASP A 77 5.86 9.27 6.28
N ASP A 78 6.87 9.76 7.02
CA ASP A 78 7.18 9.25 8.35
C ASP A 78 6.53 10.15 9.40
N LEU A 79 5.47 9.62 10.01
CA LEU A 79 4.61 10.36 10.92
C LEU A 79 4.99 10.08 12.38
N ASN A 80 5.21 11.15 13.14
CA ASN A 80 5.60 11.11 14.55
C ASN A 80 4.65 11.91 15.44
N GLY A 81 4.54 11.51 16.71
CA GLY A 81 4.00 12.36 17.76
C GLY A 81 4.95 13.49 18.13
N ILE A 82 4.41 14.64 18.55
CA ILE A 82 5.19 15.85 18.88
C ILE A 82 6.14 15.69 20.06
N GLY A 83 6.04 14.62 20.85
CA GLY A 83 6.93 14.36 21.99
C GLY A 83 8.37 14.02 21.57
N GLY A 84 8.58 13.63 20.33
CA GLY A 84 9.89 13.27 19.77
C GLY A 84 10.46 11.95 20.28
N LEU A 85 11.60 11.53 19.72
CA LEU A 85 12.28 10.26 20.01
C LEU A 85 11.31 9.06 19.89
N ASN A 86 11.17 8.28 20.95
CA ASN A 86 10.27 7.12 21.01
C ASN A 86 8.99 7.40 21.83
N SER A 87 8.60 8.66 21.99
CA SER A 87 7.44 9.03 22.83
C SER A 87 6.12 8.51 22.28
N ASP A 88 6.05 8.23 20.98
CA ASP A 88 4.90 7.70 20.25
C ASP A 88 4.92 6.16 20.09
N LEU A 89 5.93 5.49 20.66
CA LEU A 89 5.98 4.03 20.68
C LEU A 89 4.72 3.44 21.36
N GLY A 90 3.94 2.67 20.62
CA GLY A 90 2.68 2.11 21.11
C GLY A 90 1.45 3.00 20.91
N ASP A 91 1.60 4.21 20.39
CA ASP A 91 0.48 5.08 20.05
C ASP A 91 -0.44 4.41 19.01
N PRO A 92 -1.75 4.67 19.06
CA PRO A 92 -2.69 4.03 18.18
C PRO A 92 -2.52 4.46 16.71
N VAL A 93 -2.60 3.47 15.81
CA VAL A 93 -2.67 3.65 14.37
C VAL A 93 -4.06 3.30 13.89
N TYR A 94 -4.66 4.18 13.09
CA TYR A 94 -6.02 4.07 12.60
C TYR A 94 -6.06 3.89 11.08
N ALA A 95 -7.08 3.17 10.58
CA ALA A 95 -7.34 3.07 9.16
C ALA A 95 -7.71 4.44 8.57
N ALA A 96 -6.94 4.91 7.60
CA ALA A 96 -7.18 6.21 6.97
C ALA A 96 -8.51 6.25 6.20
N GLY A 97 -8.94 5.13 5.63
CA GLY A 97 -10.19 5.02 4.86
C GLY A 97 -10.89 3.68 5.06
N PHE A 98 -12.15 3.58 4.62
CA PHE A 98 -12.86 2.31 4.58
C PHE A 98 -12.19 1.36 3.58
N GLY A 99 -11.64 0.24 4.05
CA GLY A 99 -10.80 -0.64 3.25
C GLY A 99 -10.95 -2.12 3.58
N ARG A 100 -10.35 -2.96 2.74
CA ARG A 100 -10.12 -4.37 3.00
C ARG A 100 -8.63 -4.60 3.27
N VAL A 101 -8.29 -5.38 4.28
CA VAL A 101 -6.92 -5.82 4.54
C VAL A 101 -6.50 -6.77 3.42
N VAL A 102 -5.58 -6.34 2.58
CA VAL A 102 -5.01 -7.17 1.50
C VAL A 102 -3.64 -7.72 1.84
N TYR A 103 -3.02 -7.19 2.89
CA TYR A 103 -1.80 -7.72 3.48
C TYR A 103 -1.73 -7.36 4.97
N ALA A 104 -1.30 -8.32 5.80
CA ALA A 104 -0.90 -8.12 7.19
C ALA A 104 0.20 -9.13 7.51
N GLY A 105 1.42 -8.67 7.81
CA GLY A 105 2.56 -9.54 8.06
C GLY A 105 3.87 -8.78 8.27
N GLU A 106 4.96 -9.51 8.30
CA GLU A 106 6.33 -9.00 8.45
C GLU A 106 7.14 -9.37 7.20
N PRO A 107 7.20 -8.52 6.16
CA PRO A 107 7.81 -8.88 4.89
C PRO A 107 9.34 -9.00 4.98
N ASP A 108 9.97 -8.13 5.74
CA ASP A 108 11.39 -8.17 6.08
C ASP A 108 11.67 -7.27 7.31
N PRO A 109 12.87 -7.37 7.91
CA PRO A 109 13.20 -6.61 9.13
C PRO A 109 13.21 -5.09 8.96
N SER A 110 13.39 -4.57 7.75
CA SER A 110 13.39 -3.12 7.51
C SER A 110 11.98 -2.54 7.52
N TRP A 111 10.99 -3.34 7.13
CA TRP A 111 9.59 -2.98 7.21
C TRP A 111 8.98 -3.23 8.60
N GLY A 112 9.48 -4.26 9.31
CA GLY A 112 8.81 -4.76 10.51
C GLY A 112 7.38 -5.20 10.20
N LYS A 113 6.47 -5.04 11.15
CA LYS A 113 5.05 -5.34 10.94
C LYS A 113 4.40 -4.32 10.03
N MET A 114 3.64 -4.81 9.03
CA MET A 114 3.03 -4.02 7.98
C MET A 114 1.60 -4.43 7.73
N ILE A 115 0.74 -3.44 7.51
CA ILE A 115 -0.65 -3.61 7.06
C ILE A 115 -0.80 -2.87 5.73
N ILE A 116 -1.50 -3.49 4.76
CA ILE A 116 -1.94 -2.83 3.52
C ILE A 116 -3.46 -2.96 3.44
N LEU A 117 -4.15 -1.83 3.37
CA LEU A 117 -5.58 -1.77 3.07
C LEU A 117 -5.78 -1.40 1.60
N ALA A 118 -6.75 -2.03 0.94
CA ALA A 118 -7.16 -1.65 -0.42
C ALA A 118 -8.58 -1.07 -0.40
N HIS A 119 -8.77 -0.05 -1.25
CA HIS A 119 -9.96 0.77 -1.34
C HIS A 119 -10.37 0.95 -2.81
N ARG A 120 -11.66 1.07 -3.11
CA ARG A 120 -12.12 1.73 -4.34
C ARG A 120 -12.34 3.20 -4.05
N VAL A 121 -11.76 4.06 -4.86
CA VAL A 121 -11.89 5.51 -4.70
C VAL A 121 -12.44 6.08 -6.01
N PRO A 122 -13.46 6.96 -5.98
CA PRO A 122 -13.93 7.62 -7.18
C PRO A 122 -12.78 8.34 -7.89
N ASP A 123 -12.73 8.24 -9.21
CA ASP A 123 -11.74 8.99 -9.99
C ASP A 123 -12.10 10.48 -9.97
N PRO A 124 -11.17 11.39 -9.62
CA PRO A 124 -11.48 12.81 -9.52
C PRO A 124 -11.85 13.45 -10.88
N GLU A 125 -11.33 12.90 -11.99
CA GLU A 125 -11.62 13.38 -13.33
C GLU A 125 -12.89 12.75 -13.92
N ASN A 126 -13.24 11.54 -13.48
CA ASN A 126 -14.45 10.84 -13.91
C ASN A 126 -15.06 10.05 -12.74
N PRO A 127 -15.93 10.67 -11.92
CA PRO A 127 -16.52 10.03 -10.73
C PRO A 127 -17.34 8.75 -11.01
N ALA A 128 -17.72 8.49 -12.27
CA ALA A 128 -18.33 7.23 -12.66
C ALA A 128 -17.34 6.06 -12.70
N GLN A 129 -16.05 6.35 -12.72
CA GLN A 129 -14.97 5.37 -12.65
C GLN A 129 -14.39 5.31 -11.24
N VAL A 130 -13.79 4.18 -10.92
CA VAL A 130 -13.10 3.99 -9.63
C VAL A 130 -11.66 3.58 -9.87
N ARG A 131 -10.77 4.11 -9.03
CA ARG A 131 -9.37 3.69 -8.94
C ARG A 131 -9.18 2.78 -7.74
N VAL A 132 -8.24 1.86 -7.83
CA VAL A 132 -7.78 1.10 -6.66
C VAL A 132 -6.69 1.92 -5.98
N ILE A 133 -6.92 2.27 -4.73
CA ILE A 133 -5.94 2.93 -3.86
C ILE A 133 -5.60 1.97 -2.74
N GLN A 134 -4.34 1.98 -2.32
CA GLN A 134 -3.87 1.23 -1.17
C GLN A 134 -3.25 2.18 -0.16
N THR A 135 -3.55 2.00 1.11
CA THR A 135 -2.87 2.66 2.23
C THR A 135 -2.00 1.65 2.96
N VAL A 136 -0.74 2.00 3.18
CA VAL A 136 0.27 1.15 3.81
C VAL A 136 0.67 1.74 5.14
N TYR A 137 0.74 0.88 6.14
CA TYR A 137 1.11 1.21 7.52
C TYR A 137 2.24 0.27 7.93
N ALA A 138 3.44 0.80 8.16
CA ALA A 138 4.61 -0.02 8.47
C ALA A 138 5.34 0.44 9.73
N HIS A 139 6.36 -0.33 10.13
CA HIS A 139 7.12 -0.24 11.37
C HIS A 139 6.27 -0.46 12.62
N LEU A 140 5.10 -1.11 12.49
CA LEU A 140 4.15 -1.30 13.57
C LEU A 140 4.73 -2.17 14.70
N GLN A 141 4.33 -1.87 15.94
CA GLN A 141 4.62 -2.69 17.10
C GLN A 141 3.62 -3.84 17.22
N GLU A 142 2.33 -3.54 17.01
CA GLU A 142 1.25 -4.53 17.04
C GLU A 142 0.32 -4.34 15.85
N MET A 143 -0.28 -5.43 15.39
CA MET A 143 -1.33 -5.46 14.38
C MET A 143 -2.58 -6.10 14.96
N PHE A 144 -3.76 -5.47 14.78
CA PHE A 144 -5.05 -5.95 15.33
C PHE A 144 -5.98 -6.50 14.24
N VAL A 145 -5.48 -6.60 13.02
CA VAL A 145 -6.26 -6.99 11.85
C VAL A 145 -5.64 -8.21 11.17
N ARG A 146 -6.43 -8.88 10.33
CA ARG A 146 -6.01 -10.05 9.53
C ARG A 146 -6.41 -9.86 8.07
N PRO A 147 -5.76 -10.54 7.12
CA PRO A 147 -6.13 -10.53 5.72
C PRO A 147 -7.65 -10.79 5.52
N ASP A 148 -8.21 -10.18 4.48
CA ASP A 148 -9.62 -10.20 4.08
C ASP A 148 -10.61 -9.49 5.00
N GLN A 149 -10.18 -8.97 6.14
CA GLN A 149 -11.03 -8.20 7.04
C GLN A 149 -11.42 -6.86 6.40
N LEU A 150 -12.70 -6.47 6.54
CA LEU A 150 -13.18 -5.12 6.22
C LEU A 150 -12.96 -4.23 7.43
N ILE A 151 -12.35 -3.08 7.21
CA ILE A 151 -11.95 -2.13 8.26
C ILE A 151 -12.60 -0.78 7.98
N GLN A 152 -13.33 -0.25 8.95
CA GLN A 152 -13.93 1.07 8.85
C GLN A 152 -12.86 2.17 8.96
N ARG A 153 -13.11 3.30 8.29
CA ARG A 153 -12.33 4.53 8.49
C ARG A 153 -12.29 4.91 9.96
N GLY A 154 -11.11 5.22 10.49
CA GLY A 154 -10.90 5.56 11.91
C GLY A 154 -10.90 4.35 12.86
N GLU A 155 -11.01 3.12 12.36
CA GLU A 155 -10.86 1.91 13.19
C GLU A 155 -9.39 1.71 13.55
N LYS A 156 -9.11 1.38 14.83
CA LYS A 156 -7.75 1.10 15.30
C LYS A 156 -7.26 -0.21 14.70
N ILE A 157 -6.17 -0.17 13.94
CA ILE A 157 -5.61 -1.31 13.22
C ILE A 157 -4.28 -1.81 13.77
N GLY A 158 -3.59 -1.00 14.56
CA GLY A 158 -2.30 -1.36 15.13
C GLY A 158 -1.78 -0.27 16.06
N THR A 159 -0.47 -0.35 16.36
CA THR A 159 0.24 0.64 17.15
C THR A 159 1.57 1.00 16.48
N VAL A 160 2.00 2.24 16.70
CA VAL A 160 3.30 2.75 16.23
C VAL A 160 4.41 1.90 16.82
N GLY A 161 5.38 1.56 16.01
CA GLY A 161 6.54 0.77 16.39
C GLY A 161 7.86 1.37 15.90
N SER A 162 8.88 0.52 15.87
CA SER A 162 10.25 0.90 15.55
C SER A 162 10.96 -0.11 14.64
N ALA A 163 10.22 -1.00 13.98
CA ALA A 163 10.75 -2.18 13.27
C ALA A 163 11.74 -2.95 14.18
N ASP A 164 11.27 -3.37 15.37
CA ASP A 164 12.06 -4.08 16.39
C ASP A 164 13.31 -3.33 16.83
N GLY A 165 13.22 -2.01 17.02
CA GLY A 165 14.32 -1.16 17.49
C GLY A 165 15.30 -0.74 16.39
N ARG A 166 14.99 -1.00 15.12
CA ARG A 166 15.83 -0.60 13.98
C ARG A 166 15.79 0.90 13.74
N TYR A 167 14.65 1.53 14.04
CA TYR A 167 14.42 2.97 13.90
C TYR A 167 13.93 3.57 15.23
N LEU A 168 13.98 4.88 15.35
CA LEU A 168 13.14 5.58 16.33
C LEU A 168 11.67 5.33 15.97
N ALA A 169 10.81 5.31 17.00
CA ALA A 169 9.39 5.04 16.79
C ALA A 169 8.78 6.07 15.83
N HIS A 170 8.06 5.59 14.82
CA HIS A 170 7.27 6.37 13.88
C HIS A 170 6.34 5.45 13.09
N LEU A 171 5.34 6.02 12.47
CA LEU A 171 4.54 5.34 11.46
C LEU A 171 5.06 5.72 10.07
N HIS A 172 5.59 4.73 9.32
CA HIS A 172 5.78 4.90 7.88
C HIS A 172 4.45 4.67 7.16
N PHE A 173 3.95 5.71 6.50
CA PHE A 173 2.65 5.72 5.83
C PHE A 173 2.78 5.99 4.34
N GLU A 174 2.23 5.09 3.49
CA GLU A 174 2.21 5.30 2.04
C GLU A 174 0.78 5.30 1.49
N VAL A 175 0.59 6.01 0.38
CA VAL A 175 -0.57 5.88 -0.51
C VAL A 175 -0.09 5.36 -1.86
N ARG A 176 -0.68 4.27 -2.33
CA ARG A 176 -0.30 3.60 -3.59
C ARG A 176 -1.49 3.50 -4.52
N GLU A 177 -1.23 3.53 -5.81
CA GLU A 177 -2.26 3.34 -6.83
C GLU A 177 -2.08 2.02 -7.57
N GLY A 178 -3.22 1.40 -7.90
CA GLY A 178 -3.28 0.18 -8.71
C GLY A 178 -3.50 -1.10 -7.92
N PRO A 179 -3.72 -2.21 -8.64
CA PRO A 179 -4.15 -3.48 -8.07
C PRO A 179 -3.01 -4.37 -7.56
N TYR A 180 -1.76 -3.90 -7.62
CA TYR A 180 -0.61 -4.72 -7.24
C TYR A 180 -0.28 -4.54 -5.77
N VAL A 181 -0.54 -5.57 -4.97
CA VAL A 181 -0.21 -5.63 -3.54
C VAL A 181 1.17 -6.23 -3.37
N ASN A 182 2.07 -5.47 -2.76
CA ASN A 182 3.47 -5.87 -2.58
C ASN A 182 4.07 -5.00 -1.45
N PRO A 183 4.82 -5.54 -0.49
CA PRO A 183 5.58 -4.73 0.46
C PRO A 183 6.48 -3.70 -0.25
N GLY A 184 7.23 -4.13 -1.27
CA GLY A 184 8.04 -3.28 -2.12
C GLY A 184 9.23 -2.67 -1.37
N VAL A 185 9.64 -1.47 -1.82
CA VAL A 185 10.75 -0.71 -1.24
C VAL A 185 10.26 0.61 -0.67
N GLY A 186 10.89 1.09 0.42
CA GLY A 186 10.57 2.39 1.03
C GLY A 186 11.28 3.57 0.37
N TYR A 187 12.28 3.31 -0.50
CA TYR A 187 13.08 4.34 -1.19
C TYR A 187 13.31 3.98 -2.66
N ALA A 188 13.11 4.92 -3.57
CA ALA A 188 13.42 4.76 -5.00
C ALA A 188 13.68 6.11 -5.68
N SER A 189 14.42 6.09 -6.79
CA SER A 189 14.69 7.29 -7.60
C SER A 189 13.44 7.87 -8.25
N SER A 190 12.45 7.03 -8.59
CA SER A 190 11.13 7.42 -9.09
C SER A 190 10.04 7.16 -8.05
N PRO A 191 8.88 7.82 -8.13
CA PRO A 191 7.77 7.60 -7.20
C PRO A 191 7.10 6.23 -7.35
N LEU A 192 7.40 5.48 -8.42
CA LEU A 192 6.73 4.23 -8.78
C LEU A 192 5.21 4.45 -8.89
N ASN A 193 4.42 3.66 -8.16
CA ASN A 193 2.96 3.82 -8.07
C ASN A 193 2.53 4.53 -6.76
N ARG A 194 3.42 5.29 -6.11
CA ARG A 194 3.14 6.02 -4.86
C ARG A 194 2.67 7.43 -5.17
N LEU A 195 1.68 7.86 -4.42
CA LEU A 195 1.15 9.22 -4.37
C LEU A 195 1.68 9.91 -3.11
N SER A 196 1.71 11.24 -3.09
CA SER A 196 1.98 11.99 -1.87
C SER A 196 0.87 11.74 -0.86
N PRO A 197 1.15 11.12 0.32
CA PRO A 197 0.13 10.85 1.31
C PRO A 197 -0.57 12.12 1.81
N GLU A 198 0.20 13.16 2.13
CA GLU A 198 -0.34 14.44 2.57
C GLU A 198 -1.31 15.04 1.53
N THR A 199 -0.88 15.12 0.26
CA THR A 199 -1.72 15.66 -0.80
C THR A 199 -2.99 14.82 -0.99
N PHE A 200 -2.87 13.50 -0.96
CA PHE A 200 -4.00 12.59 -1.09
C PHE A 200 -5.01 12.76 0.05
N LEU A 201 -4.54 12.80 1.30
CA LEU A 201 -5.39 13.01 2.46
C LEU A 201 -6.11 14.36 2.41
N LEU A 202 -5.41 15.44 2.04
CA LEU A 202 -6.00 16.77 1.86
C LEU A 202 -7.13 16.79 0.83
N GLN A 203 -6.94 16.11 -0.30
CA GLN A 203 -7.93 16.03 -1.38
C GLN A 203 -9.15 15.17 -1.02
N HIS A 204 -9.02 14.23 -0.08
CA HIS A 204 -10.06 13.25 0.25
C HIS A 204 -10.65 13.41 1.66
N ARG A 205 -10.46 14.57 2.32
CA ARG A 205 -11.03 14.84 3.65
C ARG A 205 -12.56 14.89 3.68
N GLY A 206 -13.21 15.08 2.53
CA GLY A 206 -14.67 15.16 2.40
C GLY A 206 -15.25 16.55 2.61
N ALA A 207 -16.59 16.67 2.49
CA ALA A 207 -17.33 17.96 2.42
C ALA A 207 -17.22 18.85 3.67
N GLU A 208 -16.83 18.33 4.83
CA GLU A 208 -16.67 19.14 6.04
C GLU A 208 -15.52 20.15 5.95
N ALA A 209 -14.46 19.84 5.17
CA ALA A 209 -13.38 20.80 4.92
C ALA A 209 -13.87 22.04 4.14
N THR A 210 -14.92 21.90 3.36
CA THR A 210 -15.52 23.00 2.58
C THR A 210 -16.33 23.96 3.46
N LEU A 211 -16.85 23.48 4.61
CA LEU A 211 -17.60 24.30 5.55
C LEU A 211 -16.71 25.19 6.43
N LEU A 212 -15.43 24.81 6.60
CA LEU A 212 -14.46 25.59 7.38
C LEU A 212 -13.79 26.70 6.59
N ASN A 213 -13.96 26.72 5.27
CA ASN A 213 -13.43 27.76 4.39
C ASN A 213 -14.53 28.24 3.43
N PRO A 214 -15.53 29.02 3.92
CA PRO A 214 -16.51 29.62 3.02
C PRO A 214 -15.77 30.53 2.04
N ALA A 215 -16.02 30.35 0.73
CA ALA A 215 -15.47 31.23 -0.29
C ALA A 215 -15.70 32.71 0.11
N PRO A 216 -14.72 33.60 -0.04
CA PRO A 216 -14.90 35.01 0.23
C PRO A 216 -16.06 35.54 -0.63
N ARG A 217 -17.02 36.20 0.01
CA ARG A 217 -18.16 36.85 -0.64
C ARG A 217 -17.70 38.09 -1.40
#